data_f3f0894be514e98e86a10299c095874d
#
_entry.id   f3f0894be514e98e86a10299c095874d
#
_cell.length_a   1.000
_cell.length_b   1.000
_cell.length_c   1.000
_cell.angle_alpha   90.00
_cell.angle_beta   90.00
_cell.angle_gamma   90.00
#
_symmetry.space_group_name_H-M   'P 1'
#
loop_
_entity.id
_entity.type
_entity.pdbx_description
1 polymer ?
#
loop_
_entity_poly.entity_id
_entity_poly.type
_entity_poly.pdbx_seq_one_letter_code
_entity_poly.pdbx_strand_id
1 'polypeptide(L)'
;MSELLSGKRILITQADQFMGPMLCEVLRAKGATVIADDSDLSRAGVAEKVVADSGRIDVLLANLSIPAPSTPAAQVSEEEWQAVFAALVSPLPRLCAAVLPQMVERRAGKILLMGSASALRGMKRASTYSAARGAQLAYIQAVGVEMAEHNIQINAIAQNFVENPTYFPPEVQANPRFQERLKREVPLGR
;
A
#
# COMPACT_ATOMS: atom_id res chain seq x y z
N MET A 1 -8.12 26.84 2.10
CA MET A 1 -8.36 25.38 2.11
C MET A 1 -8.13 24.92 3.54
N SER A 2 -9.04 24.09 4.12
CA SER A 2 -8.90 23.70 5.53
C SER A 2 -7.65 22.84 5.72
N GLU A 3 -6.82 23.18 6.71
CA GLU A 3 -5.65 22.41 7.13
C GLU A 3 -6.07 21.19 7.97
N LEU A 4 -6.88 20.31 7.37
CA LEU A 4 -7.47 19.12 8.02
C LEU A 4 -6.45 18.20 8.69
N LEU A 5 -5.20 18.24 8.23
CA LEU A 5 -4.11 17.37 8.69
C LEU A 5 -2.99 18.17 9.37
N SER A 6 -3.26 19.43 9.76
CA SER A 6 -2.28 20.25 10.49
C SER A 6 -1.78 19.52 11.74
N GLY A 7 -0.46 19.50 11.93
CA GLY A 7 0.20 18.83 13.05
C GLY A 7 0.26 17.30 12.95
N LYS A 8 -0.27 16.67 11.89
CA LYS A 8 -0.14 15.22 11.65
C LYS A 8 1.15 14.90 10.94
N ARG A 9 1.88 13.93 11.45
CA ARG A 9 3.09 13.36 10.86
C ARG A 9 2.72 12.04 10.18
N ILE A 10 2.91 11.97 8.87
CA ILE A 10 2.48 10.85 8.03
C ILE A 10 3.68 10.24 7.33
N LEU A 11 4.00 8.99 7.67
CA LEU A 11 5.00 8.20 6.96
C LEU A 11 4.34 7.53 5.73
N ILE A 12 4.92 7.73 4.55
CA ILE A 12 4.52 7.11 3.30
C ILE A 12 5.69 6.30 2.78
N THR A 13 5.51 4.98 2.64
CA THR A 13 6.51 4.09 2.08
C THR A 13 6.42 4.05 0.54
N GLN A 14 7.53 3.77 -0.15
CA GLN A 14 7.61 3.85 -1.63
C GLN A 14 6.95 5.14 -2.16
N ALA A 15 7.40 6.27 -1.63
CA ALA A 15 6.78 7.57 -1.86
C ALA A 15 6.93 8.07 -3.31
N ASP A 16 7.89 7.53 -4.07
CA ASP A 16 8.13 7.81 -5.49
C ASP A 16 7.37 6.90 -6.46
N GLN A 17 6.68 5.86 -5.95
CA GLN A 17 6.02 4.83 -6.76
C GLN A 17 4.55 4.70 -6.42
N PHE A 18 3.81 4.02 -7.29
CA PHE A 18 2.41 3.65 -7.13
C PHE A 18 1.54 4.87 -6.77
N MET A 19 0.95 4.90 -5.58
CA MET A 19 0.14 6.04 -5.13
C MET A 19 0.97 7.11 -4.38
N GLY A 20 2.25 6.82 -4.11
CA GLY A 20 3.12 7.67 -3.30
C GLY A 20 3.20 9.12 -3.76
N PRO A 21 3.50 9.42 -5.04
CA PRO A 21 3.62 10.79 -5.50
C PRO A 21 2.35 11.63 -5.24
N MET A 22 1.19 11.08 -5.61
CA MET A 22 -0.12 11.73 -5.41
C MET A 22 -0.43 11.90 -3.91
N LEU A 23 -0.17 10.87 -3.10
CA LEU A 23 -0.37 10.94 -1.65
C LEU A 23 0.51 12.03 -1.01
N CYS A 24 1.78 12.10 -1.39
CA CYS A 24 2.70 13.12 -0.90
C CYS A 24 2.20 14.53 -1.21
N GLU A 25 1.76 14.77 -2.44
CA GLU A 25 1.24 16.07 -2.88
C GLU A 25 -0.03 16.45 -2.11
N VAL A 26 -1.04 15.58 -2.15
CA VAL A 26 -2.36 15.87 -1.55
C VAL A 26 -2.27 16.04 -0.04
N LEU A 27 -1.49 15.22 0.65
CA LEU A 27 -1.41 15.28 2.11
C LEU A 27 -0.63 16.51 2.58
N ARG A 28 0.45 16.91 1.87
CA ARG A 28 1.13 18.19 2.13
C ARG A 28 0.19 19.38 1.90
N ALA A 29 -0.58 19.37 0.82
CA ALA A 29 -1.56 20.43 0.54
C ALA A 29 -2.69 20.51 1.58
N LYS A 30 -2.90 19.45 2.39
CA LYS A 30 -3.84 19.42 3.52
C LYS A 30 -3.18 19.74 4.87
N GLY A 31 -1.93 20.18 4.88
CA GLY A 31 -1.21 20.63 6.08
C GLY A 31 -0.47 19.53 6.85
N ALA A 32 -0.35 18.31 6.32
CA ALA A 32 0.41 17.24 6.96
C ALA A 32 1.93 17.45 6.81
N THR A 33 2.68 17.05 7.84
CA THR A 33 4.11 16.78 7.71
C THR A 33 4.30 15.40 7.11
N VAL A 34 4.63 15.33 5.82
CA VAL A 34 4.84 14.07 5.11
C VAL A 34 6.30 13.64 5.20
N ILE A 35 6.53 12.44 5.72
CA ILE A 35 7.81 11.73 5.75
C ILE A 35 7.75 10.75 4.59
N ALA A 36 8.45 11.08 3.51
CA ALA A 36 8.52 10.25 2.30
C ALA A 36 9.69 9.29 2.43
N ASP A 37 9.44 8.00 2.25
CA ASP A 37 10.47 6.95 2.30
C ASP A 37 10.45 6.11 1.03
N ASP A 38 11.63 5.92 0.43
CA ASP A 38 11.82 5.13 -0.79
C ASP A 38 12.82 3.98 -0.58
N SER A 39 13.02 3.60 0.68
CA SER A 39 13.92 2.49 1.05
C SER A 39 13.40 1.14 0.54
N ASP A 40 14.31 0.23 0.24
CA ASP A 40 13.99 -1.14 -0.12
C ASP A 40 13.52 -1.95 1.10
N LEU A 41 12.24 -1.91 1.35
CA LEU A 41 11.59 -2.59 2.48
C LEU A 41 11.56 -4.12 2.37
N SER A 42 11.93 -4.70 1.22
CA SER A 42 12.06 -6.16 1.09
C SER A 42 13.17 -6.72 1.98
N ARG A 43 14.15 -5.88 2.31
CA ARG A 43 15.31 -6.22 3.15
C ARG A 43 14.98 -6.19 4.62
N ALA A 44 15.48 -7.17 5.36
CA ALA A 44 15.32 -7.24 6.82
C ALA A 44 15.97 -6.03 7.51
N GLY A 45 15.36 -5.50 8.57
CA GLY A 45 15.86 -4.37 9.36
C GLY A 45 15.58 -2.99 8.76
N VAL A 46 15.21 -2.90 7.48
CA VAL A 46 14.96 -1.61 6.82
C VAL A 46 13.68 -0.96 7.32
N ALA A 47 12.59 -1.72 7.46
CA ALA A 47 11.33 -1.19 7.96
C ALA A 47 11.47 -0.60 9.38
N GLU A 48 12.17 -1.31 10.25
CA GLU A 48 12.47 -0.89 11.62
C GLU A 48 13.29 0.41 11.65
N LYS A 49 14.32 0.47 10.79
CA LYS A 49 15.16 1.67 10.66
C LYS A 49 14.36 2.88 10.16
N VAL A 50 13.55 2.70 9.12
CA VAL A 50 12.70 3.77 8.56
C VAL A 50 11.77 4.33 9.63
N VAL A 51 11.11 3.48 10.43
CA VAL A 51 10.24 3.92 11.51
C VAL A 51 11.02 4.64 12.62
N ALA A 52 12.19 4.13 13.00
CA ALA A 52 13.04 4.76 14.03
C ALA A 52 13.52 6.15 13.59
N ASP A 53 14.01 6.28 12.35
CA ASP A 53 14.49 7.56 11.80
C ASP A 53 13.35 8.58 11.60
N SER A 54 12.12 8.11 11.42
CA SER A 54 10.93 8.96 11.24
C SER A 54 10.47 9.64 12.54
N GLY A 55 10.88 9.13 13.69
CA GLY A 55 10.43 9.62 15.00
C GLY A 55 8.92 9.38 15.21
N ARG A 56 8.19 10.41 15.66
CA ARG A 56 6.74 10.29 15.86
C ARG A 56 5.99 10.14 14.52
N ILE A 57 5.15 9.12 14.45
CA ILE A 57 4.28 8.84 13.30
C ILE A 57 2.83 8.79 13.77
N ASP A 58 1.99 9.71 13.30
CA ASP A 58 0.56 9.71 13.58
C ASP A 58 -0.22 8.81 12.61
N VAL A 59 0.26 8.71 11.36
CA VAL A 59 -0.32 7.86 10.33
C VAL A 59 0.79 7.15 9.56
N LEU A 60 0.67 5.84 9.41
CA LEU A 60 1.45 5.04 8.46
C LEU A 60 0.61 4.78 7.21
N LEU A 61 1.06 5.25 6.05
CA LEU A 61 0.55 4.84 4.75
C LEU A 61 1.50 3.78 4.17
N ALA A 62 1.11 2.52 4.31
CA ALA A 62 1.84 1.39 3.74
C ALA A 62 1.52 1.32 2.23
N ASN A 63 2.29 2.09 1.46
CA ASN A 63 2.25 2.11 0.00
C ASN A 63 3.30 1.13 -0.50
N LEU A 64 2.87 -0.12 -0.75
CA LEU A 64 3.73 -1.23 -1.17
C LEU A 64 3.36 -1.67 -2.58
N SER A 65 4.32 -1.67 -3.48
CA SER A 65 4.10 -2.00 -4.89
C SER A 65 5.24 -2.82 -5.50
N ILE A 66 4.91 -3.52 -6.55
CA ILE A 66 5.83 -4.22 -7.45
C ILE A 66 5.12 -4.30 -8.80
N PRO A 67 5.80 -4.21 -9.94
CA PRO A 67 5.19 -4.52 -11.23
C PRO A 67 4.48 -5.87 -11.17
N ALA A 68 3.16 -5.90 -11.48
CA ALA A 68 2.38 -7.13 -11.36
C ALA A 68 2.86 -8.16 -12.40
N PRO A 69 3.32 -9.35 -11.97
CA PRO A 69 3.68 -10.41 -12.91
C PRO A 69 2.49 -10.80 -13.78
N SER A 70 2.77 -11.23 -15.02
CA SER A 70 1.76 -11.76 -15.94
C SER A 70 2.13 -13.19 -16.36
N THR A 71 2.07 -14.12 -15.40
CA THR A 71 2.50 -15.51 -15.52
C THR A 71 1.32 -16.46 -15.49
N PRO A 72 1.19 -17.43 -16.42
CA PRO A 72 0.19 -18.48 -16.31
C PRO A 72 0.37 -19.26 -15.00
N ALA A 73 -0.73 -19.63 -14.32
CA ALA A 73 -0.67 -20.28 -13.02
C ALA A 73 0.20 -21.56 -12.99
N ALA A 74 0.23 -22.31 -14.09
CA ALA A 74 1.05 -23.50 -14.23
C ALA A 74 2.55 -23.23 -14.47
N GLN A 75 2.95 -21.98 -14.62
CA GLN A 75 4.33 -21.54 -14.92
C GLN A 75 4.90 -20.62 -13.85
N VAL A 76 4.17 -20.39 -12.77
CA VAL A 76 4.66 -19.62 -11.64
C VAL A 76 5.86 -20.34 -11.04
N SER A 77 6.99 -19.63 -10.92
CA SER A 77 8.19 -20.16 -10.30
C SER A 77 8.25 -19.81 -8.80
N GLU A 78 9.09 -20.53 -8.08
CA GLU A 78 9.36 -20.23 -6.66
C GLU A 78 10.00 -18.84 -6.52
N GLU A 79 10.87 -18.45 -7.44
CA GLU A 79 11.53 -17.14 -7.44
C GLU A 79 10.51 -16.00 -7.61
N GLU A 80 9.53 -16.15 -8.52
CA GLU A 80 8.45 -15.17 -8.67
C GLU A 80 7.63 -15.06 -7.37
N TRP A 81 7.26 -16.22 -6.81
CA TRP A 81 6.51 -16.26 -5.55
C TRP A 81 7.26 -15.53 -4.44
N GLN A 82 8.52 -15.87 -4.21
CA GLN A 82 9.35 -15.28 -3.17
C GLN A 82 9.55 -13.77 -3.39
N ALA A 83 9.83 -13.32 -4.61
CA ALA A 83 10.03 -11.92 -4.93
C ALA A 83 8.77 -11.08 -4.67
N VAL A 84 7.60 -11.57 -5.08
CA VAL A 84 6.33 -10.88 -4.87
C VAL A 84 5.98 -10.78 -3.39
N PHE A 85 6.17 -11.86 -2.62
CA PHE A 85 5.91 -11.85 -1.18
C PHE A 85 6.94 -11.02 -0.41
N ALA A 86 8.20 -11.04 -0.80
CA ALA A 86 9.24 -10.20 -0.19
C ALA A 86 8.93 -8.70 -0.36
N ALA A 87 8.42 -8.30 -1.53
CA ALA A 87 8.11 -6.90 -1.81
C ALA A 87 6.78 -6.42 -1.21
N LEU A 88 5.74 -7.27 -1.24
CA LEU A 88 4.39 -6.85 -0.86
C LEU A 88 4.00 -7.29 0.55
N VAL A 89 4.34 -8.50 0.96
CA VAL A 89 3.82 -9.09 2.20
C VAL A 89 4.78 -8.88 3.37
N SER A 90 6.04 -9.25 3.20
CA SER A 90 7.03 -9.22 4.29
C SER A 90 7.25 -7.84 4.94
N PRO A 91 7.19 -6.71 4.20
CA PRO A 91 7.36 -5.39 4.80
C PRO A 91 6.25 -5.00 5.77
N LEU A 92 5.01 -5.42 5.50
CA LEU A 92 3.83 -4.94 6.23
C LEU A 92 3.86 -5.29 7.73
N PRO A 93 4.07 -6.55 8.14
CA PRO A 93 4.19 -6.89 9.56
C PRO A 93 5.39 -6.23 10.23
N ARG A 94 6.52 -6.04 9.52
CA ARG A 94 7.69 -5.35 10.07
C ARG A 94 7.41 -3.86 10.34
N LEU A 95 6.76 -3.17 9.38
CA LEU A 95 6.32 -1.78 9.56
C LEU A 95 5.32 -1.66 10.71
N CYS A 96 4.34 -2.56 10.80
CA CYS A 96 3.36 -2.56 11.89
C CYS A 96 4.04 -2.80 13.24
N ALA A 97 4.88 -3.82 13.36
CA ALA A 97 5.61 -4.14 14.59
C ALA A 97 6.48 -2.95 15.07
N ALA A 98 7.09 -2.22 14.13
CA ALA A 98 7.92 -1.07 14.46
C ALA A 98 7.11 0.17 14.88
N VAL A 99 5.95 0.43 14.25
CA VAL A 99 5.18 1.66 14.51
C VAL A 99 4.16 1.53 15.64
N LEU A 100 3.59 0.35 15.84
CA LEU A 100 2.52 0.13 16.82
C LEU A 100 2.90 0.47 18.26
N PRO A 101 4.09 0.15 18.78
CA PRO A 101 4.43 0.50 20.16
C PRO A 101 4.20 1.97 20.50
N GLN A 102 4.68 2.89 19.66
CA GLN A 102 4.48 4.32 19.88
C GLN A 102 3.03 4.77 19.73
N MET A 103 2.22 4.07 18.90
CA MET A 103 0.79 4.36 18.75
C MET A 103 -0.03 3.84 19.94
N VAL A 104 0.30 2.64 20.44
CA VAL A 104 -0.34 2.03 21.62
C VAL A 104 -0.11 2.88 22.85
N GLU A 105 1.13 3.32 23.10
CA GLU A 105 1.48 4.19 24.23
C GLU A 105 0.63 5.47 24.25
N ARG A 106 0.43 6.08 23.07
CA ARG A 106 -0.39 7.30 22.95
C ARG A 106 -1.89 7.05 22.87
N ARG A 107 -2.31 5.79 22.74
CA ARG A 107 -3.69 5.41 22.42
C ARG A 107 -4.25 6.17 21.19
N ALA A 108 -3.40 6.40 20.20
CA ALA A 108 -3.74 7.17 19.00
C ALA A 108 -2.80 6.81 17.83
N GLY A 109 -3.38 6.40 16.71
CA GLY A 109 -2.65 6.09 15.49
C GLY A 109 -3.57 5.63 14.38
N LYS A 110 -3.08 5.71 13.15
CA LYS A 110 -3.77 5.15 11.99
C LYS A 110 -2.77 4.41 11.10
N ILE A 111 -3.17 3.26 10.59
CA ILE A 111 -2.44 2.54 9.54
C ILE A 111 -3.38 2.35 8.37
N LEU A 112 -2.93 2.74 7.17
CA LEU A 112 -3.69 2.59 5.95
C LEU A 112 -2.82 1.87 4.91
N LEU A 113 -3.30 0.70 4.47
CA LEU A 113 -2.68 -0.04 3.38
C LEU A 113 -3.24 0.42 2.03
N MET A 114 -2.36 0.74 1.09
CA MET A 114 -2.71 0.91 -0.32
C MET A 114 -2.74 -0.48 -0.98
N GLY A 115 -3.90 -1.11 -0.92
CA GLY A 115 -4.15 -2.47 -1.38
C GLY A 115 -4.59 -2.55 -2.84
N SER A 116 -5.25 -3.67 -3.19
CA SER A 116 -5.73 -3.92 -4.54
C SER A 116 -7.03 -4.73 -4.54
N ALA A 117 -7.93 -4.44 -5.45
CA ALA A 117 -9.14 -5.23 -5.70
C ALA A 117 -8.83 -6.66 -6.16
N SER A 118 -7.60 -6.95 -6.62
CA SER A 118 -7.15 -8.31 -6.93
C SER A 118 -7.18 -9.25 -5.72
N ALA A 119 -7.11 -8.69 -4.50
CA ALA A 119 -7.30 -9.44 -3.25
C ALA A 119 -8.71 -10.01 -3.10
N LEU A 120 -9.72 -9.37 -3.72
CA LEU A 120 -11.14 -9.69 -3.55
C LEU A 120 -11.70 -10.53 -4.70
N ARG A 121 -11.12 -10.44 -5.91
CA ARG A 121 -11.71 -11.07 -7.10
C ARG A 121 -10.71 -11.86 -7.96
N GLY A 122 -9.43 -11.80 -7.63
CA GLY A 122 -8.37 -12.39 -8.46
C GLY A 122 -8.16 -11.67 -9.79
N MET A 123 -7.06 -11.97 -10.45
CA MET A 123 -6.75 -11.49 -11.79
C MET A 123 -6.14 -12.62 -12.62
N LYS A 124 -6.56 -12.73 -13.90
CA LYS A 124 -5.97 -13.69 -14.83
C LYS A 124 -4.47 -13.45 -14.98
N ARG A 125 -3.67 -14.52 -14.90
CA ARG A 125 -2.20 -14.52 -15.03
C ARG A 125 -1.46 -13.71 -13.92
N ALA A 126 -2.11 -13.45 -12.80
CA ALA A 126 -1.53 -12.71 -11.67
C ALA A 126 -1.86 -13.40 -10.34
N SER A 127 -1.71 -14.72 -10.29
CA SER A 127 -2.03 -15.52 -9.10
C SER A 127 -1.16 -15.17 -7.90
N THR A 128 0.15 -15.02 -8.09
CA THR A 128 1.12 -14.61 -7.06
C THR A 128 0.80 -13.22 -6.51
N TYR A 129 0.53 -12.26 -7.40
CA TYR A 129 0.15 -10.90 -7.01
C TYR A 129 -1.18 -10.88 -6.24
N SER A 130 -2.20 -11.61 -6.72
CA SER A 130 -3.50 -11.67 -6.06
C SER A 130 -3.39 -12.33 -4.67
N ALA A 131 -2.59 -13.40 -4.56
CA ALA A 131 -2.31 -14.06 -3.27
C ALA A 131 -1.62 -13.10 -2.28
N ALA A 132 -0.59 -12.38 -2.72
CA ALA A 132 0.12 -11.42 -1.88
C ALA A 132 -0.80 -10.26 -1.42
N ARG A 133 -1.63 -9.72 -2.32
CA ARG A 133 -2.62 -8.69 -1.98
C ARG A 133 -3.70 -9.21 -1.03
N GLY A 134 -4.11 -10.48 -1.18
CA GLY A 134 -5.01 -11.16 -0.24
C GLY A 134 -4.38 -11.33 1.15
N ALA A 135 -3.11 -11.74 1.20
CA ALA A 135 -2.36 -11.86 2.45
C ALA A 135 -2.24 -10.52 3.19
N GLN A 136 -1.95 -9.43 2.47
CA GLN A 136 -1.93 -8.08 3.04
C GLN A 136 -3.29 -7.70 3.64
N LEU A 137 -4.39 -7.96 2.93
CA LEU A 137 -5.74 -7.63 3.40
C LEU A 137 -6.11 -8.40 4.66
N ALA A 138 -5.86 -9.72 4.67
CA ALA A 138 -6.10 -10.56 5.84
C ALA A 138 -5.29 -10.12 7.07
N TYR A 139 -4.01 -9.75 6.86
CA TYR A 139 -3.16 -9.23 7.93
C TYR A 139 -3.72 -7.93 8.52
N ILE A 140 -4.08 -6.96 7.69
CA ILE A 140 -4.65 -5.67 8.13
C ILE A 140 -5.97 -5.87 8.89
N GLN A 141 -6.81 -6.80 8.47
CA GLN A 141 -8.06 -7.12 9.17
C GLN A 141 -7.78 -7.67 10.58
N ALA A 142 -6.86 -8.62 10.71
CA ALA A 142 -6.51 -9.22 12.00
C ALA A 142 -5.91 -8.19 12.97
N VAL A 143 -4.91 -7.44 12.51
CA VAL A 143 -4.26 -6.40 13.33
C VAL A 143 -5.23 -5.26 13.67
N GLY A 144 -6.16 -4.95 12.77
CA GLY A 144 -7.21 -3.95 13.03
C GLY A 144 -8.13 -4.32 14.18
N VAL A 145 -8.53 -5.59 14.26
CA VAL A 145 -9.33 -6.11 15.39
C VAL A 145 -8.52 -6.05 16.70
N GLU A 146 -7.27 -6.51 16.67
CA GLU A 146 -6.39 -6.52 17.84
C GLU A 146 -6.14 -5.11 18.40
N MET A 147 -5.88 -4.14 17.52
CA MET A 147 -5.49 -2.78 17.92
C MET A 147 -6.68 -1.85 18.23
N ALA A 148 -7.91 -2.30 18.02
CA ALA A 148 -9.11 -1.50 18.28
C ALA A 148 -9.22 -1.07 19.75
N GLU A 149 -8.89 -1.93 20.70
CA GLU A 149 -8.90 -1.62 22.14
C GLU A 149 -7.89 -0.53 22.53
N HIS A 150 -6.87 -0.31 21.70
CA HIS A 150 -5.86 0.74 21.87
C HIS A 150 -6.23 2.04 21.16
N ASN A 151 -7.44 2.16 20.59
CA ASN A 151 -7.89 3.31 19.80
C ASN A 151 -7.01 3.57 18.55
N ILE A 152 -6.49 2.51 17.94
CA ILE A 152 -5.73 2.57 16.69
C ILE A 152 -6.63 2.09 15.54
N GLN A 153 -6.71 2.90 14.48
CA GLN A 153 -7.54 2.60 13.32
C GLN A 153 -6.67 2.04 12.20
N ILE A 154 -6.98 0.82 11.76
CA ILE A 154 -6.21 0.11 10.74
C ILE A 154 -7.16 -0.30 9.62
N ASN A 155 -6.89 0.17 8.40
CA ASN A 155 -7.75 -0.04 7.25
C ASN A 155 -6.93 -0.30 5.98
N ALA A 156 -7.61 -0.75 4.92
CA ALA A 156 -7.06 -0.91 3.60
C ALA A 156 -7.96 -0.30 2.53
N ILE A 157 -7.36 0.26 1.48
CA ILE A 157 -8.07 0.66 0.26
C ILE A 157 -7.80 -0.40 -0.80
N ALA A 158 -8.83 -1.18 -1.14
CA ALA A 158 -8.76 -2.19 -2.21
C ALA A 158 -9.05 -1.55 -3.57
N GLN A 159 -8.12 -0.72 -4.04
CA GLN A 159 -8.30 0.02 -5.30
C GLN A 159 -8.20 -0.88 -6.54
N ASN A 160 -8.86 -0.45 -7.61
CA ASN A 160 -8.85 -1.13 -8.90
C ASN A 160 -8.06 -0.30 -9.94
N PHE A 161 -8.74 0.29 -10.91
CA PHE A 161 -8.12 1.13 -11.93
C PHE A 161 -8.02 2.58 -11.41
N VAL A 162 -6.85 2.93 -10.92
CA VAL A 162 -6.52 4.30 -10.50
C VAL A 162 -5.24 4.70 -11.22
N GLU A 163 -5.24 5.89 -11.81
CA GLU A 163 -4.05 6.45 -12.45
C GLU A 163 -2.88 6.50 -11.48
N ASN A 164 -1.76 5.93 -11.90
CA ASN A 164 -0.51 5.95 -11.13
C ASN A 164 0.67 5.55 -12.04
N PRO A 165 1.90 5.96 -11.71
CA PRO A 165 3.07 5.69 -12.55
C PRO A 165 3.46 4.21 -12.66
N THR A 166 3.05 3.36 -11.70
CA THR A 166 3.47 1.95 -11.62
C THR A 166 2.61 1.03 -12.48
N TYR A 167 1.28 1.17 -12.45
CA TYR A 167 0.36 0.22 -13.09
C TYR A 167 -0.42 0.82 -14.26
N PHE A 168 -0.74 2.10 -14.18
CA PHE A 168 -1.61 2.78 -15.16
C PHE A 168 -1.02 4.14 -15.56
N PRO A 169 0.22 4.18 -16.08
CA PRO A 169 0.78 5.41 -16.61
C PRO A 169 0.03 5.85 -17.91
N PRO A 170 0.23 7.08 -18.37
CA PRO A 170 -0.54 7.64 -19.52
C PRO A 170 -0.54 6.76 -20.76
N GLU A 171 0.57 6.11 -21.07
CA GLU A 171 0.70 5.23 -22.25
C GLU A 171 -0.16 3.95 -22.13
N VAL A 172 -0.32 3.41 -20.91
CA VAL A 172 -1.23 2.28 -20.66
C VAL A 172 -2.67 2.76 -20.79
N GLN A 173 -3.00 3.93 -20.25
CA GLN A 173 -4.33 4.50 -20.30
C GLN A 173 -4.76 4.85 -21.74
N ALA A 174 -3.82 5.29 -22.59
CA ALA A 174 -4.09 5.60 -24.00
C ALA A 174 -4.31 4.34 -24.86
N ASN A 175 -4.01 3.13 -24.37
CA ASN A 175 -4.16 1.90 -25.11
C ASN A 175 -5.65 1.55 -25.34
N PRO A 176 -6.13 1.40 -26.59
CA PRO A 176 -7.53 1.09 -26.89
C PRO A 176 -8.04 -0.18 -26.20
N ARG A 177 -7.19 -1.22 -26.11
CA ARG A 177 -7.56 -2.49 -25.42
C ARG A 177 -7.77 -2.27 -23.92
N PHE A 178 -6.98 -1.39 -23.31
CA PHE A 178 -7.16 -1.03 -21.93
C PHE A 178 -8.47 -0.25 -21.73
N GLN A 179 -8.79 0.69 -22.62
CA GLN A 179 -10.03 1.45 -22.58
C GLN A 179 -11.27 0.56 -22.74
N GLU A 180 -11.23 -0.42 -23.66
CA GLU A 180 -12.30 -1.42 -23.79
C GLU A 180 -12.46 -2.27 -22.55
N ARG A 181 -11.34 -2.68 -21.95
CA ARG A 181 -11.33 -3.40 -20.68
C ARG A 181 -11.93 -2.57 -19.56
N LEU A 182 -11.55 -1.30 -19.45
CA LEU A 182 -12.05 -0.37 -18.42
C LEU A 182 -13.57 -0.23 -18.53
N LYS A 183 -14.12 0.00 -19.73
CA LYS A 183 -15.57 0.08 -19.96
C LYS A 183 -16.31 -1.18 -19.55
N ARG A 184 -15.72 -2.36 -19.77
CA ARG A 184 -16.32 -3.65 -19.39
C ARG A 184 -16.27 -3.91 -17.90
N GLU A 185 -15.17 -3.57 -17.24
CA GLU A 185 -14.92 -3.95 -15.82
C GLU A 185 -15.32 -2.85 -14.83
N VAL A 186 -15.48 -1.62 -15.29
CA VAL A 186 -15.90 -0.46 -14.48
C VAL A 186 -17.15 0.15 -15.08
N PRO A 187 -18.33 -0.02 -14.49
CA PRO A 187 -19.60 0.45 -15.08
C PRO A 187 -19.65 1.94 -15.40
N LEU A 188 -18.94 2.79 -14.61
CA LEU A 188 -18.83 4.22 -14.88
C LEU A 188 -17.88 4.57 -16.03
N GLY A 189 -17.07 3.63 -16.53
CA GLY A 189 -16.14 3.82 -17.63
C GLY A 189 -14.95 4.73 -17.33
N ARG A 190 -14.67 5.01 -16.06
CA ARG A 190 -13.60 5.92 -15.63
C ARG A 190 -13.04 5.48 -14.29
#